data_da1116839d6e0ceddd18494e3ee7f850
#
_entry.id   da1116839d6e0ceddd18494e3ee7f850
#
_cell.length_a   1.000
_cell.length_b   1.000
_cell.length_c   1.000
_cell.angle_alpha   90.00
_cell.angle_beta   90.00
_cell.angle_gamma   90.00
#
_symmetry.space_group_name_H-M   'P 1'
#
loop_
_entity.id
_entity.type
_entity.pdbx_description
1 polymer ?
#
loop_
_entity_poly.entity_id
_entity_poly.type
_entity_poly.pdbx_seq_one_letter_code
_entity_poly.pdbx_strand_id
1 'polypeptide(L)'
;MEENKNKAYLDERASSFQGSVKSQSHADVSAGSSVSECCSENKANGPQAIASNEVDTPISNVDKLSWSIIIVLGMLSAFGPICTDLYLPAIPTITQELMKDPSTMQLTLTASFFGLAIGQLIIGPLSDAYGRKRPLYICLVMFVLSSLWCAYAPSINQLIVARFFQGISGASGIVLSRTIACDMYTGPRLTKFMSLLMTVNGVAPILGPIMGSAIVSVWAWPVLFVFLALWGAVLLFCTVTVLKETHPVQNRSANLLGSIKGMLSELTNVRFVLLSLALSFVMGAFFGYLASSPFIFQSIYGLSPFGYSIVFAINAFSIGVAANIAGFLTKYLKEKTIVYGAISMQILLCIVFIAVVSLQLDNLYIVALILGLFVSMMGAAQTAGFGIVMGARKGGAGSASGIFGVLTFIFGAITSPLVGLMGEQSMVPIMATMSVCSLMAILCFALAQRFHDGQAHEVAH
;
A
#
# COMPACT_ATOMS: atom_id res chain seq x y z
N MET A 1 -67.79 -18.22 18.38
CA MET A 1 -67.57 -16.85 17.77
C MET A 1 -66.28 -16.20 18.25
N GLU A 2 -65.68 -16.74 19.30
CA GLU A 2 -64.38 -16.23 19.83
C GLU A 2 -63.14 -16.84 19.17
N GLU A 3 -63.24 -18.02 18.62
CA GLU A 3 -62.08 -18.72 18.02
C GLU A 3 -61.64 -18.11 16.68
N ASN A 4 -62.58 -17.48 15.95
CA ASN A 4 -62.22 -16.80 14.67
C ASN A 4 -61.61 -15.41 14.84
N LYS A 5 -61.74 -14.76 16.01
CA LYS A 5 -61.12 -13.47 16.30
C LYS A 5 -59.65 -13.61 16.68
N ASN A 6 -59.29 -14.73 17.34
CA ASN A 6 -57.91 -14.99 17.71
C ASN A 6 -57.02 -15.38 16.51
N LYS A 7 -57.58 -16.01 15.48
CA LYS A 7 -56.85 -16.38 14.29
C LYS A 7 -56.54 -15.18 13.40
N ALA A 8 -57.46 -14.20 13.30
CA ALA A 8 -57.23 -12.96 12.57
C ALA A 8 -56.17 -12.06 13.24
N TYR A 9 -56.10 -12.06 14.58
CA TYR A 9 -55.11 -11.27 15.33
C TYR A 9 -53.69 -11.83 15.24
N LEU A 10 -53.55 -13.15 15.06
CA LEU A 10 -52.22 -13.79 14.87
C LEU A 10 -51.71 -13.64 13.45
N ASP A 11 -52.57 -13.62 12.42
CA ASP A 11 -52.17 -13.37 11.04
C ASP A 11 -51.76 -11.92 10.79
N GLU A 12 -52.38 -10.95 11.47
CA GLU A 12 -52.00 -9.52 11.37
C GLU A 12 -50.65 -9.23 12.07
N ARG A 13 -50.31 -9.95 13.13
CA ARG A 13 -48.98 -9.86 13.77
C ARG A 13 -47.86 -10.53 12.95
N ALA A 14 -48.19 -11.61 12.23
CA ALA A 14 -47.21 -12.30 11.38
C ALA A 14 -46.83 -11.44 10.15
N SER A 15 -47.81 -10.72 9.57
CA SER A 15 -47.54 -9.81 8.44
C SER A 15 -46.78 -8.55 8.83
N SER A 16 -46.99 -8.00 10.05
CA SER A 16 -46.23 -6.86 10.56
C SER A 16 -44.77 -7.20 10.93
N PHE A 17 -44.50 -8.47 11.31
CA PHE A 17 -43.14 -8.93 11.61
C PHE A 17 -42.32 -9.17 10.33
N GLN A 18 -42.94 -9.60 9.21
CA GLN A 18 -42.28 -9.74 7.92
C GLN A 18 -41.98 -8.41 7.24
N GLY A 19 -42.75 -7.35 7.50
CA GLY A 19 -42.48 -6.00 7.02
C GLY A 19 -41.30 -5.32 7.72
N SER A 20 -41.09 -5.61 9.02
CA SER A 20 -39.98 -5.03 9.82
C SER A 20 -38.61 -5.66 9.52
N VAL A 21 -38.59 -6.93 9.12
CA VAL A 21 -37.32 -7.64 8.78
C VAL A 21 -36.80 -7.21 7.41
N LYS A 22 -37.66 -6.73 6.50
CA LYS A 22 -37.23 -6.23 5.18
C LYS A 22 -36.67 -4.79 5.19
N SER A 23 -36.96 -3.98 6.20
CA SER A 23 -36.47 -2.59 6.28
C SER A 23 -35.14 -2.45 7.05
N GLN A 24 -34.69 -3.46 7.79
CA GLN A 24 -33.44 -3.46 8.52
C GLN A 24 -32.25 -4.09 7.75
N SER A 25 -32.51 -4.76 6.61
CA SER A 25 -31.41 -5.36 5.81
C SER A 25 -30.71 -4.42 4.83
N HIS A 26 -31.10 -3.15 4.74
CA HIS A 26 -30.51 -2.18 3.81
C HIS A 26 -29.60 -1.11 4.46
N ALA A 27 -29.43 -1.14 5.79
CA ALA A 27 -28.64 -0.09 6.48
C ALA A 27 -27.23 -0.51 6.90
N ASP A 28 -26.86 -1.81 6.88
CA ASP A 28 -25.59 -2.29 7.45
C ASP A 28 -24.54 -2.79 6.42
N VAL A 29 -24.67 -2.47 5.14
CA VAL A 29 -23.80 -3.01 4.06
C VAL A 29 -22.85 -1.97 3.45
N SER A 30 -22.59 -0.83 4.07
CA SER A 30 -21.72 0.19 3.44
C SER A 30 -20.26 0.21 3.89
N ALA A 31 -19.86 -0.58 4.89
CA ALA A 31 -18.49 -0.60 5.40
C ALA A 31 -17.62 -1.81 4.95
N GLY A 32 -18.20 -2.79 4.24
CA GLY A 32 -17.51 -4.02 3.84
C GLY A 32 -17.28 -4.20 2.34
N SER A 33 -17.76 -3.29 1.50
CA SER A 33 -17.85 -3.50 0.05
C SER A 33 -16.52 -3.43 -0.72
N SER A 34 -15.49 -2.78 -0.19
CA SER A 34 -14.22 -2.60 -0.93
C SER A 34 -13.29 -3.82 -0.93
N VAL A 35 -13.49 -4.78 -0.03
CA VAL A 35 -12.62 -5.97 0.08
C VAL A 35 -13.24 -7.20 -0.57
N SER A 36 -14.59 -7.30 -0.60
CA SER A 36 -15.28 -8.44 -1.21
C SER A 36 -15.30 -8.41 -2.75
N GLU A 37 -15.20 -7.23 -3.36
CA GLU A 37 -15.26 -7.08 -4.82
C GLU A 37 -13.99 -7.55 -5.54
N CYS A 38 -12.85 -7.61 -4.88
CA CYS A 38 -11.61 -8.11 -5.49
C CYS A 38 -11.67 -9.61 -5.88
N CYS A 39 -12.62 -10.37 -5.30
CA CYS A 39 -12.75 -11.82 -5.52
C CYS A 39 -14.00 -12.24 -6.32
N SER A 40 -14.87 -11.31 -6.73
CA SER A 40 -16.15 -11.66 -7.39
C SER A 40 -16.05 -11.91 -8.90
N GLU A 41 -14.96 -11.56 -9.54
CA GLU A 41 -14.81 -11.62 -11.02
C GLU A 41 -14.60 -13.03 -11.60
N ASN A 42 -14.36 -14.05 -10.77
CA ASN A 42 -14.13 -15.40 -11.30
C ASN A 42 -15.42 -16.23 -11.55
N LYS A 43 -16.61 -15.59 -11.49
CA LYS A 43 -17.91 -16.30 -11.66
C LYS A 43 -18.77 -15.88 -12.86
N ALA A 44 -18.32 -14.98 -13.71
CA ALA A 44 -19.15 -14.44 -14.80
C ALA A 44 -18.80 -15.03 -16.18
N ASN A 45 -18.68 -16.34 -16.32
CA ASN A 45 -18.81 -17.00 -17.64
C ASN A 45 -19.11 -18.49 -17.43
N GLY A 46 -20.37 -18.85 -17.48
CA GLY A 46 -20.77 -20.23 -17.58
C GLY A 46 -22.28 -20.39 -17.82
N PRO A 47 -22.67 -21.15 -18.83
CA PRO A 47 -24.07 -21.46 -19.08
C PRO A 47 -24.47 -22.77 -18.39
N GLN A 48 -25.76 -22.87 -18.11
CA GLN A 48 -26.57 -24.07 -17.92
C GLN A 48 -26.54 -24.73 -16.52
N ALA A 49 -27.72 -24.65 -15.94
CA ALA A 49 -28.20 -25.50 -14.85
C ALA A 49 -28.05 -26.99 -15.19
N ILE A 50 -27.25 -27.70 -14.42
CA ILE A 50 -27.33 -29.15 -14.30
C ILE A 50 -27.56 -29.51 -12.83
N ALA A 51 -28.49 -30.38 -12.61
CA ALA A 51 -29.08 -30.81 -11.37
C ALA A 51 -28.06 -31.11 -10.26
N SER A 52 -28.45 -30.69 -9.06
CA SER A 52 -27.92 -31.04 -7.74
C SER A 52 -27.62 -32.55 -7.62
N ASN A 53 -26.34 -32.90 -7.59
CA ASN A 53 -25.86 -34.04 -6.81
C ASN A 53 -24.84 -33.45 -5.82
N GLU A 54 -25.29 -33.21 -4.61
CA GLU A 54 -24.42 -32.97 -3.45
C GLU A 54 -23.55 -34.19 -3.24
N VAL A 55 -22.31 -34.10 -3.71
CA VAL A 55 -21.26 -34.99 -3.18
C VAL A 55 -20.75 -34.30 -1.92
N ASP A 56 -21.29 -34.73 -0.81
CA ASP A 56 -20.79 -34.46 0.54
C ASP A 56 -19.32 -34.96 0.63
N THR A 57 -18.37 -34.13 0.26
CA THR A 57 -17.01 -34.30 0.73
C THR A 57 -16.92 -33.60 2.09
N PRO A 58 -16.47 -34.28 3.15
CA PRO A 58 -16.39 -33.68 4.47
C PRO A 58 -15.31 -32.59 4.50
N ILE A 59 -15.75 -31.34 4.43
CA ILE A 59 -14.90 -30.15 4.68
C ILE A 59 -14.74 -29.99 6.21
N SER A 60 -14.14 -30.97 6.87
CA SER A 60 -13.99 -30.97 8.32
C SER A 60 -12.64 -30.48 8.86
N ASN A 61 -11.73 -29.90 8.02
CA ASN A 61 -10.44 -29.41 8.48
C ASN A 61 -10.06 -27.98 8.04
N VAL A 62 -11.00 -27.18 7.50
CA VAL A 62 -10.74 -25.79 7.06
C VAL A 62 -11.15 -24.75 8.13
N ASP A 63 -11.62 -25.19 9.29
CA ASP A 63 -12.24 -24.30 10.29
C ASP A 63 -11.28 -23.48 11.15
N LYS A 64 -9.97 -23.69 11.07
CA LYS A 64 -9.00 -22.87 11.80
C LYS A 64 -8.13 -22.11 10.81
N LEU A 65 -8.16 -20.77 10.91
CA LEU A 65 -7.15 -19.92 10.27
C LEU A 65 -5.77 -20.49 10.68
N SER A 66 -5.01 -21.04 9.73
CA SER A 66 -3.69 -21.59 10.04
C SER A 66 -2.74 -20.45 10.39
N TRP A 67 -2.33 -20.36 11.65
CA TRP A 67 -1.38 -19.34 12.12
C TRP A 67 -0.09 -19.31 11.29
N SER A 68 0.37 -20.47 10.82
CA SER A 68 1.56 -20.55 9.97
C SER A 68 1.38 -19.78 8.66
N ILE A 69 0.22 -19.90 8.02
CA ILE A 69 -0.10 -19.17 6.77
C ILE A 69 -0.23 -17.67 7.04
N ILE A 70 -0.90 -17.29 8.14
CA ILE A 70 -1.03 -15.89 8.54
C ILE A 70 0.34 -15.25 8.73
N ILE A 71 1.24 -15.90 9.44
CA ILE A 71 2.58 -15.42 9.72
C ILE A 71 3.37 -15.27 8.40
N VAL A 72 3.38 -16.29 7.56
CA VAL A 72 4.13 -16.26 6.29
C VAL A 72 3.60 -15.17 5.36
N LEU A 73 2.29 -15.07 5.15
CA LEU A 73 1.71 -14.04 4.30
C LEU A 73 1.83 -12.63 4.91
N GLY A 74 1.78 -12.51 6.24
CA GLY A 74 2.06 -11.27 6.96
C GLY A 74 3.50 -10.80 6.76
N MET A 75 4.47 -11.69 6.93
CA MET A 75 5.89 -11.41 6.70
C MET A 75 6.16 -11.06 5.23
N LEU A 76 5.50 -11.73 4.28
CA LEU A 76 5.57 -11.39 2.85
C LEU A 76 4.97 -10.00 2.58
N SER A 77 3.86 -9.66 3.20
CA SER A 77 3.23 -8.33 3.05
C SER A 77 4.13 -7.20 3.56
N ALA A 78 4.87 -7.43 4.65
CA ALA A 78 5.81 -6.47 5.23
C ALA A 78 7.12 -6.32 4.42
N PHE A 79 7.33 -7.14 3.41
CA PHE A 79 8.59 -7.25 2.68
C PHE A 79 9.04 -5.93 2.03
N GLY A 80 8.10 -5.23 1.36
CA GLY A 80 8.37 -3.93 0.76
C GLY A 80 8.78 -2.86 1.78
N PRO A 81 7.96 -2.56 2.79
CA PRO A 81 8.30 -1.62 3.86
C PRO A 81 9.62 -1.97 4.57
N ILE A 82 9.82 -3.20 5.00
CA ILE A 82 11.05 -3.58 5.70
C ILE A 82 12.28 -3.37 4.82
N CYS A 83 12.21 -3.72 3.53
CA CYS A 83 13.31 -3.53 2.59
C CYS A 83 13.74 -2.05 2.44
N THR A 84 12.77 -1.13 2.52
CA THR A 84 13.01 0.31 2.39
C THR A 84 13.39 0.94 3.71
N ASP A 85 12.61 0.68 4.75
CA ASP A 85 12.65 1.44 6.00
C ASP A 85 13.82 1.03 6.90
N LEU A 86 14.25 -0.24 6.84
CA LEU A 86 15.43 -0.74 7.54
C LEU A 86 16.73 -0.04 7.08
N TYR A 87 16.76 0.40 5.82
CA TYR A 87 17.92 1.04 5.21
C TYR A 87 18.02 2.53 5.55
N LEU A 88 16.91 3.22 5.85
CA LEU A 88 16.84 4.67 6.02
C LEU A 88 17.82 5.22 7.07
N PRO A 89 17.96 4.64 8.27
CA PRO A 89 18.88 5.17 9.29
C PRO A 89 20.36 5.15 8.87
N ALA A 90 20.72 4.28 7.92
CA ALA A 90 22.09 4.12 7.45
C ALA A 90 22.44 5.06 6.29
N ILE A 91 21.47 5.69 5.65
CA ILE A 91 21.70 6.50 4.42
C ILE A 91 22.76 7.57 4.62
N PRO A 92 22.74 8.42 5.68
CA PRO A 92 23.78 9.44 5.86
C PRO A 92 25.17 8.83 6.05
N THR A 93 25.30 7.75 6.81
CA THR A 93 26.57 7.05 7.02
C THR A 93 27.14 6.51 5.70
N ILE A 94 26.29 5.85 4.89
CA ILE A 94 26.69 5.29 3.60
C ILE A 94 27.09 6.43 2.62
N THR A 95 26.37 7.55 2.66
CA THR A 95 26.68 8.74 1.85
C THR A 95 28.08 9.25 2.13
N GLN A 96 28.43 9.34 3.42
CA GLN A 96 29.77 9.79 3.86
C GLN A 96 30.86 8.76 3.51
N GLU A 97 30.64 7.47 3.78
CA GLU A 97 31.62 6.42 3.50
C GLU A 97 31.89 6.27 2.00
N LEU A 98 30.88 6.38 1.15
CA LEU A 98 31.04 6.31 -0.30
C LEU A 98 31.46 7.64 -0.94
N MET A 99 31.59 8.71 -0.15
CA MET A 99 31.93 10.07 -0.61
C MET A 99 31.06 10.52 -1.79
N LYS A 100 29.74 10.37 -1.68
CA LYS A 100 28.78 10.71 -2.72
C LYS A 100 27.82 11.80 -2.26
N ASP A 101 27.22 12.48 -3.25
CA ASP A 101 26.17 13.47 -2.98
C ASP A 101 24.88 12.80 -2.51
N PRO A 102 24.08 13.47 -1.66
CA PRO A 102 22.78 12.95 -1.21
C PRO A 102 21.85 12.59 -2.35
N SER A 103 21.83 13.37 -3.44
CA SER A 103 21.02 13.08 -4.63
C SER A 103 21.42 11.77 -5.28
N THR A 104 22.72 11.49 -5.41
CA THR A 104 23.23 10.21 -5.93
C THR A 104 22.86 9.05 -5.00
N MET A 105 22.91 9.27 -3.68
CA MET A 105 22.51 8.25 -2.71
C MET A 105 21.00 7.94 -2.77
N GLN A 106 20.19 8.96 -2.97
CA GLN A 106 18.74 8.80 -3.13
C GLN A 106 18.33 8.03 -4.39
N LEU A 107 19.20 7.95 -5.42
CA LEU A 107 18.99 7.08 -6.58
C LEU A 107 18.89 5.60 -6.19
N THR A 108 19.45 5.19 -5.05
CA THR A 108 19.27 3.82 -4.53
C THR A 108 17.83 3.55 -4.10
N LEU A 109 17.13 4.52 -3.49
CA LEU A 109 15.71 4.46 -3.18
C LEU A 109 14.87 4.54 -4.46
N THR A 110 15.22 5.47 -5.36
CA THR A 110 14.60 5.59 -6.69
C THR A 110 14.60 4.26 -7.43
N ALA A 111 15.76 3.60 -7.50
CA ALA A 111 15.90 2.31 -8.16
C ALA A 111 15.02 1.24 -7.51
N SER A 112 14.96 1.21 -6.18
CA SER A 112 14.07 0.31 -5.44
C SER A 112 12.59 0.56 -5.74
N PHE A 113 12.14 1.81 -5.71
CA PHE A 113 10.74 2.16 -6.00
C PHE A 113 10.38 1.88 -7.46
N PHE A 114 11.27 2.18 -8.40
CA PHE A 114 11.08 1.85 -9.80
C PHE A 114 11.02 0.34 -10.03
N GLY A 115 11.89 -0.42 -9.33
CA GLY A 115 11.82 -1.88 -9.30
C GLY A 115 10.49 -2.40 -8.76
N LEU A 116 9.99 -1.82 -7.64
CA LEU A 116 8.69 -2.16 -7.07
C LEU A 116 7.54 -1.88 -8.06
N ALA A 117 7.59 -0.75 -8.78
CA ALA A 117 6.59 -0.40 -9.80
C ALA A 117 6.55 -1.44 -10.93
N ILE A 118 7.70 -1.76 -11.50
CA ILE A 118 7.83 -2.78 -12.56
C ILE A 118 7.40 -4.16 -12.05
N GLY A 119 7.84 -4.52 -10.84
CA GLY A 119 7.47 -5.78 -10.22
C GLY A 119 5.95 -5.91 -10.05
N GLN A 120 5.24 -4.87 -9.62
CA GLN A 120 3.77 -4.90 -9.52
C GLN A 120 3.08 -5.09 -10.86
N LEU A 121 3.62 -4.52 -11.94
CA LEU A 121 3.06 -4.68 -13.28
C LEU A 121 3.20 -6.12 -13.80
N ILE A 122 4.31 -6.79 -13.45
CA ILE A 122 4.67 -8.10 -14.04
C ILE A 122 4.21 -9.26 -13.16
N ILE A 123 4.37 -9.17 -11.83
CA ILE A 123 4.21 -10.32 -10.93
C ILE A 123 2.75 -10.78 -10.84
N GLY A 124 1.78 -9.86 -10.87
CA GLY A 124 0.36 -10.20 -10.90
C GLY A 124 0.02 -11.13 -12.07
N PRO A 125 0.14 -10.65 -13.32
CA PRO A 125 -0.11 -11.46 -14.52
C PRO A 125 0.74 -12.75 -14.58
N LEU A 126 2.00 -12.69 -14.15
CA LEU A 126 2.89 -13.87 -14.13
C LEU A 126 2.36 -14.95 -13.18
N SER A 127 1.82 -14.53 -12.03
CA SER A 127 1.25 -15.45 -11.05
C SER A 127 -0.09 -16.05 -11.49
N ASP A 128 -0.85 -15.33 -12.31
CA ASP A 128 -2.10 -15.82 -12.90
C ASP A 128 -1.82 -16.86 -14.00
N ALA A 129 -0.69 -16.72 -14.71
CA ALA A 129 -0.30 -17.65 -15.78
C ALA A 129 0.40 -18.91 -15.27
N TYR A 130 1.32 -18.77 -14.33
CA TYR A 130 2.19 -19.88 -13.91
C TYR A 130 1.85 -20.46 -12.53
N GLY A 131 0.83 -19.91 -11.86
CA GLY A 131 0.48 -20.23 -10.48
C GLY A 131 1.23 -19.33 -9.49
N ARG A 132 0.77 -19.28 -8.22
CA ARG A 132 1.28 -18.34 -7.21
C ARG A 132 2.68 -18.67 -6.73
N LYS A 133 2.98 -19.97 -6.53
CA LYS A 133 4.23 -20.40 -5.91
C LYS A 133 5.47 -20.18 -6.79
N ARG A 134 5.39 -20.47 -8.09
CA ARG A 134 6.56 -20.40 -8.99
C ARG A 134 7.15 -18.99 -9.07
N PRO A 135 6.37 -17.93 -9.42
CA PRO A 135 6.87 -16.57 -9.40
C PRO A 135 7.37 -16.12 -8.03
N LEU A 136 6.68 -16.53 -6.95
CA LEU A 136 7.09 -16.20 -5.59
C LEU A 136 8.47 -16.75 -5.25
N TYR A 137 8.74 -18.02 -5.58
CA TYR A 137 10.06 -18.63 -5.35
C TYR A 137 11.17 -17.93 -6.13
N ILE A 138 10.94 -17.68 -7.41
CA ILE A 138 11.92 -16.98 -8.26
C ILE A 138 12.22 -15.60 -7.68
N CYS A 139 11.18 -14.85 -7.28
CA CYS A 139 11.35 -13.54 -6.68
C CYS A 139 12.07 -13.58 -5.32
N LEU A 140 11.77 -14.56 -4.45
CA LEU A 140 12.46 -14.70 -3.16
C LEU A 140 13.94 -15.06 -3.34
N VAL A 141 14.28 -15.94 -4.28
CA VAL A 141 15.67 -16.23 -4.62
C VAL A 141 16.36 -14.98 -5.18
N MET A 142 15.72 -14.27 -6.11
CA MET A 142 16.25 -13.01 -6.66
C MET A 142 16.44 -11.95 -5.56
N PHE A 143 15.55 -11.90 -4.57
CA PHE A 143 15.69 -10.98 -3.42
C PHE A 143 16.90 -11.32 -2.57
N VAL A 144 17.11 -12.60 -2.24
CA VAL A 144 18.28 -13.03 -1.48
C VAL A 144 19.57 -12.66 -2.23
N LEU A 145 19.65 -12.99 -3.53
CA LEU A 145 20.82 -12.69 -4.35
C LEU A 145 21.06 -11.19 -4.49
N SER A 146 20.03 -10.41 -4.76
CA SER A 146 20.16 -8.94 -4.88
C SER A 146 20.49 -8.28 -3.53
N SER A 147 19.98 -8.81 -2.41
CA SER A 147 20.35 -8.33 -1.07
C SER A 147 21.82 -8.61 -0.76
N LEU A 148 22.33 -9.80 -1.08
CA LEU A 148 23.75 -10.10 -0.96
C LEU A 148 24.58 -9.20 -1.90
N TRP A 149 24.10 -8.95 -3.11
CA TRP A 149 24.78 -8.03 -4.02
C TRP A 149 24.82 -6.59 -3.44
N CYS A 150 23.75 -6.11 -2.81
CA CYS A 150 23.76 -4.84 -2.08
C CYS A 150 24.81 -4.82 -0.96
N ALA A 151 24.93 -5.90 -0.19
CA ALA A 151 25.89 -6.00 0.91
C ALA A 151 27.36 -5.93 0.45
N TYR A 152 27.65 -6.50 -0.71
CA TYR A 152 29.00 -6.56 -1.26
C TYR A 152 29.24 -5.61 -2.46
N ALA A 153 28.35 -4.61 -2.65
CA ALA A 153 28.47 -3.66 -3.75
C ALA A 153 29.71 -2.76 -3.57
N PRO A 154 30.73 -2.82 -4.47
CA PRO A 154 31.96 -2.03 -4.34
C PRO A 154 31.78 -0.57 -4.77
N SER A 155 30.63 -0.23 -5.35
CA SER A 155 30.35 1.12 -5.85
C SER A 155 28.87 1.46 -5.77
N ILE A 156 28.55 2.75 -5.70
CA ILE A 156 27.17 3.25 -5.67
C ILE A 156 26.37 2.78 -6.90
N ASN A 157 26.98 2.70 -8.08
CA ASN A 157 26.28 2.26 -9.29
C ASN A 157 25.83 0.78 -9.18
N GLN A 158 26.68 -0.06 -8.61
CA GLN A 158 26.29 -1.46 -8.36
C GLN A 158 25.22 -1.57 -7.28
N LEU A 159 25.31 -0.74 -6.24
CA LEU A 159 24.27 -0.67 -5.22
C LEU A 159 22.91 -0.25 -5.83
N ILE A 160 22.90 0.77 -6.71
CA ILE A 160 21.69 1.22 -7.42
C ILE A 160 21.07 0.07 -8.24
N VAL A 161 21.90 -0.64 -9.03
CA VAL A 161 21.42 -1.76 -9.85
C VAL A 161 20.89 -2.91 -8.97
N ALA A 162 21.63 -3.25 -7.92
CA ALA A 162 21.21 -4.30 -6.98
C ALA A 162 19.87 -3.95 -6.28
N ARG A 163 19.70 -2.68 -5.88
CA ARG A 163 18.46 -2.15 -5.29
C ARG A 163 17.28 -2.21 -6.26
N PHE A 164 17.50 -2.01 -7.56
CA PHE A 164 16.46 -2.17 -8.58
C PHE A 164 15.93 -3.61 -8.63
N PHE A 165 16.82 -4.62 -8.69
CA PHE A 165 16.41 -6.03 -8.68
C PHE A 165 15.78 -6.43 -7.34
N GLN A 166 16.28 -5.88 -6.24
CA GLN A 166 15.69 -6.08 -4.92
C GLN A 166 14.27 -5.50 -4.86
N GLY A 167 14.02 -4.34 -5.49
CA GLY A 167 12.68 -3.75 -5.62
C GLY A 167 11.72 -4.63 -6.43
N ILE A 168 12.14 -5.10 -7.62
CA ILE A 168 11.32 -6.01 -8.44
C ILE A 168 10.89 -7.23 -7.63
N SER A 169 11.84 -7.86 -6.94
CA SER A 169 11.54 -9.04 -6.15
C SER A 169 10.68 -8.75 -4.93
N GLY A 170 10.89 -7.59 -4.28
CA GLY A 170 10.09 -7.12 -3.15
C GLY A 170 8.60 -6.92 -3.47
N ALA A 171 8.28 -6.55 -4.70
CA ALA A 171 6.90 -6.42 -5.15
C ALA A 171 6.09 -7.73 -5.05
N SER A 172 6.77 -8.88 -5.15
CA SER A 172 6.12 -10.19 -5.03
C SER A 172 5.45 -10.40 -3.68
N GLY A 173 6.08 -9.95 -2.60
CA GLY A 173 5.50 -10.02 -1.27
C GLY A 173 4.22 -9.20 -1.14
N ILE A 174 4.21 -7.98 -1.67
CA ILE A 174 3.04 -7.09 -1.62
C ILE A 174 1.88 -7.64 -2.46
N VAL A 175 2.16 -8.11 -3.69
CA VAL A 175 1.13 -8.59 -4.62
C VAL A 175 0.62 -9.96 -4.19
N LEU A 176 1.52 -10.93 -4.01
CA LEU A 176 1.13 -12.33 -3.83
C LEU A 176 0.56 -12.63 -2.44
N SER A 177 0.98 -11.90 -1.40
CA SER A 177 0.35 -12.06 -0.07
C SER A 177 -1.16 -11.79 -0.11
N ARG A 178 -1.58 -10.74 -0.81
CA ARG A 178 -3.00 -10.39 -0.97
C ARG A 178 -3.71 -11.37 -1.89
N THR A 179 -3.10 -11.71 -3.02
CA THR A 179 -3.72 -12.60 -4.01
C THR A 179 -3.92 -14.00 -3.46
N ILE A 180 -2.90 -14.55 -2.77
CA ILE A 180 -3.02 -15.87 -2.10
C ILE A 180 -4.11 -15.83 -1.02
N ALA A 181 -4.22 -14.74 -0.26
CA ALA A 181 -5.30 -14.58 0.70
C ALA A 181 -6.68 -14.60 0.06
N CYS A 182 -6.86 -13.92 -1.09
CA CYS A 182 -8.09 -13.95 -1.88
C CYS A 182 -8.39 -15.33 -2.47
N ASP A 183 -7.38 -16.09 -2.87
CA ASP A 183 -7.55 -17.46 -3.37
C ASP A 183 -7.99 -18.43 -2.27
N MET A 184 -7.57 -18.20 -1.00
CA MET A 184 -7.79 -19.11 0.12
C MET A 184 -9.04 -18.80 0.94
N TYR A 185 -9.43 -17.53 1.02
CA TYR A 185 -10.48 -17.06 1.92
C TYR A 185 -11.52 -16.23 1.18
N THR A 186 -12.78 -16.29 1.64
CA THR A 186 -13.90 -15.50 1.12
C THR A 186 -14.71 -14.90 2.28
N GLY A 187 -15.52 -13.87 2.00
CA GLY A 187 -16.44 -13.27 2.96
C GLY A 187 -15.75 -12.74 4.23
N PRO A 188 -16.37 -12.89 5.42
CA PRO A 188 -15.85 -12.34 6.67
C PRO A 188 -14.46 -12.86 7.06
N ARG A 189 -14.09 -14.07 6.64
CA ARG A 189 -12.75 -14.64 6.88
C ARG A 189 -11.68 -13.91 6.09
N LEU A 190 -11.96 -13.58 4.84
CA LEU A 190 -11.06 -12.76 4.00
C LEU A 190 -10.89 -11.37 4.61
N THR A 191 -11.97 -10.71 5.01
CA THR A 191 -11.93 -9.40 5.65
C THR A 191 -11.06 -9.41 6.91
N LYS A 192 -11.24 -10.41 7.79
CA LYS A 192 -10.40 -10.57 8.98
C LYS A 192 -8.92 -10.78 8.63
N PHE A 193 -8.64 -11.60 7.61
CA PHE A 193 -7.27 -11.86 7.17
C PHE A 193 -6.63 -10.60 6.58
N MET A 194 -7.34 -9.86 5.73
CA MET A 194 -6.85 -8.59 5.16
C MET A 194 -6.60 -7.54 6.24
N SER A 195 -7.43 -7.48 7.28
CA SER A 195 -7.20 -6.61 8.43
C SER A 195 -5.89 -6.94 9.16
N LEU A 196 -5.56 -8.23 9.33
CA LEU A 196 -4.28 -8.65 9.89
C LEU A 196 -3.10 -8.25 9.01
N LEU A 197 -3.20 -8.42 7.67
CA LEU A 197 -2.16 -7.96 6.74
C LEU A 197 -1.96 -6.44 6.82
N MET A 198 -3.05 -5.67 6.94
CA MET A 198 -2.96 -4.22 7.10
C MET A 198 -2.29 -3.82 8.42
N THR A 199 -2.56 -4.56 9.51
CA THR A 199 -1.89 -4.35 10.80
C THR A 199 -0.39 -4.58 10.67
N VAL A 200 0.04 -5.66 10.02
CA VAL A 200 1.47 -5.96 9.78
C VAL A 200 2.12 -4.86 8.94
N ASN A 201 1.44 -4.40 7.88
CA ASN A 201 1.93 -3.28 7.06
C ASN A 201 2.03 -1.95 7.83
N GLY A 202 1.18 -1.74 8.83
CA GLY A 202 1.25 -0.56 9.71
C GLY A 202 2.37 -0.64 10.74
N VAL A 203 2.72 -1.85 11.21
CA VAL A 203 3.80 -2.07 12.18
C VAL A 203 5.18 -2.11 11.53
N ALA A 204 5.27 -2.59 10.29
CA ALA A 204 6.55 -2.74 9.58
C ALA A 204 7.36 -1.43 9.47
N PRO A 205 6.78 -0.26 9.13
CA PRO A 205 7.50 1.02 9.11
C PRO A 205 7.97 1.50 10.49
N ILE A 206 7.36 1.00 11.57
CA ILE A 206 7.83 1.29 12.94
C ILE A 206 9.06 0.45 13.27
N LEU A 207 8.98 -0.84 12.98
CA LEU A 207 10.05 -1.78 13.31
C LEU A 207 11.27 -1.64 12.40
N GLY A 208 11.06 -1.34 11.11
CA GLY A 208 12.13 -1.26 10.10
C GLY A 208 13.28 -0.34 10.53
N PRO A 209 13.06 0.95 10.76
CA PRO A 209 14.12 1.87 11.17
C PRO A 209 14.72 1.56 12.55
N ILE A 210 13.93 1.07 13.51
CA ILE A 210 14.43 0.66 14.83
C ILE A 210 15.43 -0.49 14.69
N MET A 211 15.09 -1.51 13.91
CA MET A 211 15.99 -2.62 13.63
C MET A 211 17.20 -2.16 12.84
N GLY A 212 16.99 -1.30 11.84
CA GLY A 212 18.06 -0.72 11.02
C GLY A 212 19.07 0.05 11.87
N SER A 213 18.60 0.94 12.73
CA SER A 213 19.48 1.71 13.63
C SER A 213 20.20 0.82 14.65
N ALA A 214 19.54 -0.21 15.19
CA ALA A 214 20.17 -1.17 16.09
C ALA A 214 21.32 -1.93 15.39
N ILE A 215 21.13 -2.30 14.12
CA ILE A 215 22.18 -2.97 13.36
C ILE A 215 23.36 -2.03 13.11
N VAL A 216 23.12 -0.80 12.62
CA VAL A 216 24.22 0.13 12.28
C VAL A 216 24.90 0.74 13.52
N SER A 217 24.30 0.63 14.70
CA SER A 217 24.98 1.04 15.94
C SER A 217 26.07 0.07 16.39
N VAL A 218 26.02 -1.18 15.93
CA VAL A 218 26.94 -2.25 16.36
C VAL A 218 27.81 -2.75 15.19
N TRP A 219 27.28 -2.77 13.97
CA TRP A 219 27.94 -3.30 12.78
C TRP A 219 27.96 -2.28 11.64
N ALA A 220 28.84 -2.52 10.65
CA ALA A 220 28.86 -1.74 9.42
C ALA A 220 27.55 -1.93 8.61
N TRP A 221 27.19 -0.91 7.84
CA TRP A 221 25.94 -0.87 7.06
C TRP A 221 25.68 -2.08 6.12
N PRO A 222 26.69 -2.78 5.54
CA PRO A 222 26.41 -3.95 4.70
C PRO A 222 25.65 -5.05 5.42
N VAL A 223 25.78 -5.13 6.76
CA VAL A 223 25.06 -6.12 7.58
C VAL A 223 23.53 -5.95 7.49
N LEU A 224 23.03 -4.75 7.20
CA LEU A 224 21.61 -4.51 6.92
C LEU A 224 21.10 -5.38 5.74
N PHE A 225 21.89 -5.43 4.68
CA PHE A 225 21.53 -6.20 3.49
C PHE A 225 21.73 -7.70 3.68
N VAL A 226 22.72 -8.10 4.50
CA VAL A 226 22.86 -9.50 4.94
C VAL A 226 21.64 -9.92 5.76
N PHE A 227 21.18 -9.07 6.66
CA PHE A 227 19.94 -9.32 7.42
C PHE A 227 18.73 -9.47 6.48
N LEU A 228 18.59 -8.60 5.48
CA LEU A 228 17.52 -8.74 4.47
C LEU A 228 17.65 -10.03 3.66
N ALA A 229 18.86 -10.44 3.31
CA ALA A 229 19.09 -11.72 2.63
C ALA A 229 18.67 -12.92 3.50
N LEU A 230 19.01 -12.90 4.79
CA LEU A 230 18.56 -13.93 5.75
C LEU A 230 17.04 -13.92 5.91
N TRP A 231 16.42 -12.75 6.01
CA TRP A 231 14.96 -12.60 6.05
C TRP A 231 14.30 -13.21 4.81
N GLY A 232 14.84 -12.90 3.61
CA GLY A 232 14.37 -13.49 2.34
C GLY A 232 14.55 -15.00 2.30
N ALA A 233 15.68 -15.53 2.79
CA ALA A 233 15.94 -16.98 2.86
C ALA A 233 14.98 -17.70 3.82
N VAL A 234 14.70 -17.12 4.99
CA VAL A 234 13.69 -17.62 5.95
C VAL A 234 12.31 -17.64 5.28
N LEU A 235 11.93 -16.56 4.60
CA LEU A 235 10.66 -16.50 3.88
C LEU A 235 10.57 -17.53 2.76
N LEU A 236 11.65 -17.74 2.01
CA LEU A 236 11.72 -18.79 0.99
C LEU A 236 11.49 -20.17 1.62
N PHE A 237 12.18 -20.47 2.70
CA PHE A 237 12.03 -21.74 3.43
C PHE A 237 10.59 -21.91 3.94
N CYS A 238 10.03 -20.89 4.60
CA CYS A 238 8.65 -20.93 5.09
C CYS A 238 7.64 -21.06 3.94
N THR A 239 7.86 -20.38 2.83
CA THR A 239 6.99 -20.46 1.65
C THR A 239 7.01 -21.87 1.05
N VAL A 240 8.18 -22.50 0.94
CA VAL A 240 8.33 -23.87 0.42
C VAL A 240 7.59 -24.87 1.31
N THR A 241 7.71 -24.73 2.63
CA THR A 241 7.20 -25.70 3.61
C THR A 241 5.73 -25.50 3.96
N VAL A 242 5.27 -24.27 4.06
CA VAL A 242 3.92 -23.93 4.57
C VAL A 242 2.90 -23.70 3.45
N LEU A 243 3.29 -22.95 2.39
CA LEU A 243 2.33 -22.59 1.34
C LEU A 243 2.14 -23.73 0.34
N LYS A 244 0.87 -24.04 0.08
CA LYS A 244 0.46 -24.89 -1.04
C LYS A 244 0.11 -24.01 -2.25
N GLU A 245 0.12 -24.59 -3.47
CA GLU A 245 -0.34 -23.87 -4.66
C GLU A 245 -1.85 -23.59 -4.52
N THR A 246 -2.23 -22.33 -4.62
CA THR A 246 -3.62 -21.89 -4.45
C THR A 246 -4.33 -21.61 -5.78
N HIS A 247 -3.57 -21.56 -6.90
CA HIS A 247 -4.12 -21.30 -8.22
C HIS A 247 -4.00 -22.54 -9.12
N PRO A 248 -5.05 -23.37 -9.21
CA PRO A 248 -5.02 -24.63 -9.94
C PRO A 248 -4.83 -24.41 -11.45
N VAL A 249 -4.25 -25.39 -12.13
CA VAL A 249 -3.86 -25.30 -13.56
C VAL A 249 -5.05 -24.92 -14.45
N GLN A 250 -6.25 -25.37 -14.11
CA GLN A 250 -7.48 -25.11 -14.88
C GLN A 250 -7.86 -23.62 -14.92
N ASN A 251 -7.49 -22.85 -13.89
CA ASN A 251 -7.84 -21.43 -13.76
C ASN A 251 -6.75 -20.51 -14.30
N ARG A 252 -5.62 -21.05 -14.79
CA ARG A 252 -4.48 -20.24 -15.24
C ARG A 252 -4.77 -19.55 -16.56
N SER A 253 -4.49 -18.24 -16.59
CA SER A 253 -4.61 -17.45 -17.82
C SER A 253 -3.38 -17.69 -18.70
N ALA A 254 -3.58 -18.25 -19.90
CA ALA A 254 -2.49 -18.42 -20.86
C ALA A 254 -2.04 -17.09 -21.52
N ASN A 255 -2.76 -15.99 -21.31
CA ASN A 255 -2.57 -14.73 -22.03
C ASN A 255 -2.00 -13.61 -21.12
N LEU A 256 -0.68 -13.67 -20.84
CA LEU A 256 0.05 -12.62 -20.12
C LEU A 256 -0.11 -11.24 -20.73
N LEU A 257 0.02 -11.16 -22.07
CA LEU A 257 -0.11 -9.88 -22.79
C LEU A 257 -1.53 -9.32 -22.67
N GLY A 258 -2.56 -10.17 -22.69
CA GLY A 258 -3.94 -9.79 -22.47
C GLY A 258 -4.17 -9.22 -21.07
N SER A 259 -3.61 -9.84 -20.04
CA SER A 259 -3.69 -9.33 -18.67
C SER A 259 -3.00 -7.96 -18.50
N ILE A 260 -1.79 -7.80 -19.06
CA ILE A 260 -1.08 -6.51 -19.05
C ILE A 260 -1.86 -5.46 -19.87
N LYS A 261 -2.39 -5.83 -21.04
CA LYS A 261 -3.21 -4.92 -21.85
C LYS A 261 -4.50 -4.52 -21.11
N GLY A 262 -5.12 -5.45 -20.38
CA GLY A 262 -6.25 -5.16 -19.49
C GLY A 262 -5.91 -4.16 -18.39
N MET A 263 -4.74 -4.31 -17.77
CA MET A 263 -4.25 -3.32 -16.79
C MET A 263 -4.03 -1.96 -17.45
N LEU A 264 -3.34 -1.90 -18.59
CA LEU A 264 -3.06 -0.65 -19.31
C LEU A 264 -4.32 0.01 -19.85
N SER A 265 -5.40 -0.75 -20.12
CA SER A 265 -6.68 -0.18 -20.57
C SER A 265 -7.33 0.73 -19.52
N GLU A 266 -7.04 0.54 -18.22
CA GLU A 266 -7.49 1.45 -17.16
C GLU A 266 -6.94 2.88 -17.35
N LEU A 267 -5.77 3.04 -17.97
CA LEU A 267 -5.19 4.35 -18.28
C LEU A 267 -6.01 5.16 -19.31
N THR A 268 -6.92 4.53 -20.03
CA THR A 268 -7.86 5.24 -20.92
C THR A 268 -9.04 5.88 -20.17
N ASN A 269 -9.23 5.52 -18.91
CA ASN A 269 -10.28 6.08 -18.07
C ASN A 269 -9.77 7.35 -17.35
N VAL A 270 -10.06 8.50 -17.94
CA VAL A 270 -9.56 9.80 -17.46
C VAL A 270 -9.88 10.03 -15.97
N ARG A 271 -11.08 9.68 -15.52
CA ARG A 271 -11.48 9.85 -14.11
C ARG A 271 -10.65 8.96 -13.18
N PHE A 272 -10.48 7.69 -13.53
CA PHE A 272 -9.64 6.76 -12.76
C PHE A 272 -8.19 7.25 -12.71
N VAL A 273 -7.64 7.70 -13.84
CA VAL A 273 -6.28 8.22 -13.93
C VAL A 273 -6.10 9.45 -13.06
N LEU A 274 -7.00 10.44 -13.13
CA LEU A 274 -6.92 11.66 -12.34
C LEU A 274 -7.01 11.37 -10.82
N LEU A 275 -7.90 10.48 -10.41
CA LEU A 275 -8.02 10.06 -9.01
C LEU A 275 -6.77 9.30 -8.54
N SER A 276 -6.26 8.40 -9.37
CA SER A 276 -5.03 7.65 -9.10
C SER A 276 -3.82 8.58 -9.01
N LEU A 277 -3.70 9.56 -9.93
CA LEU A 277 -2.66 10.58 -9.88
C LEU A 277 -2.75 11.44 -8.63
N ALA A 278 -3.95 11.86 -8.22
CA ALA A 278 -4.13 12.65 -7.00
C ALA A 278 -3.54 11.92 -5.77
N LEU A 279 -3.91 10.66 -5.57
CA LEU A 279 -3.36 9.87 -4.46
C LEU A 279 -1.89 9.49 -4.65
N SER A 280 -1.43 9.33 -5.89
CA SER A 280 -0.01 9.09 -6.19
C SER A 280 0.86 10.32 -5.91
N PHE A 281 0.35 11.53 -6.12
CA PHE A 281 1.02 12.77 -5.69
C PHE A 281 1.12 12.85 -4.16
N VAL A 282 0.05 12.50 -3.42
CA VAL A 282 0.09 12.41 -1.96
C VAL A 282 1.17 11.42 -1.48
N MET A 283 1.26 10.27 -2.14
CA MET A 283 2.32 9.27 -1.87
C MET A 283 3.70 9.76 -2.30
N GLY A 284 3.80 10.50 -3.41
CA GLY A 284 5.06 11.12 -3.85
C GLY A 284 5.61 12.09 -2.80
N ALA A 285 4.75 12.91 -2.19
CA ALA A 285 5.15 13.77 -1.07
C ALA A 285 5.66 12.97 0.14
N PHE A 286 5.00 11.86 0.46
CA PHE A 286 5.46 10.94 1.51
C PHE A 286 6.80 10.28 1.18
N PHE A 287 7.01 9.82 -0.05
CA PHE A 287 8.29 9.25 -0.46
C PHE A 287 9.42 10.30 -0.49
N GLY A 288 9.09 11.57 -0.82
CA GLY A 288 10.01 12.69 -0.65
C GLY A 288 10.42 12.89 0.81
N TYR A 289 9.45 12.85 1.74
CA TYR A 289 9.74 12.83 3.19
C TYR A 289 10.60 11.61 3.55
N LEU A 290 10.26 10.41 3.08
CA LEU A 290 11.01 9.19 3.37
C LEU A 290 12.49 9.33 2.98
N ALA A 291 12.75 9.86 1.78
CA ALA A 291 14.10 10.03 1.25
C ALA A 291 14.90 11.14 1.96
N SER A 292 14.25 12.22 2.40
CA SER A 292 14.93 13.37 3.03
C SER A 292 15.03 13.27 4.54
N SER A 293 14.12 12.56 5.21
CA SER A 293 14.05 12.52 6.68
C SER A 293 15.34 12.05 7.36
N PRO A 294 16.12 11.07 6.84
CA PRO A 294 17.40 10.71 7.45
C PRO A 294 18.38 11.89 7.46
N PHE A 295 18.46 12.66 6.37
CA PHE A 295 19.34 13.82 6.28
C PHE A 295 18.87 14.96 7.18
N ILE A 296 17.57 15.27 7.19
CA ILE A 296 17.00 16.31 8.05
C ILE A 296 17.31 16.01 9.51
N PHE A 297 16.95 14.84 9.99
CA PHE A 297 17.05 14.54 11.41
C PHE A 297 18.47 14.19 11.85
N GLN A 298 19.29 13.55 11.01
CA GLN A 298 20.65 13.16 11.37
C GLN A 298 21.69 14.20 10.94
N SER A 299 21.68 14.70 9.68
CA SER A 299 22.72 15.63 9.21
C SER A 299 22.45 17.08 9.64
N ILE A 300 21.19 17.58 9.62
CA ILE A 300 20.87 18.95 10.02
C ILE A 300 20.72 19.07 11.54
N TYR A 301 19.92 18.20 12.16
CA TYR A 301 19.64 18.27 13.61
C TYR A 301 20.56 17.41 14.48
N GLY A 302 21.48 16.65 13.90
CA GLY A 302 22.49 15.89 14.63
C GLY A 302 21.93 14.70 15.44
N LEU A 303 20.76 14.19 15.13
CA LEU A 303 20.24 13.01 15.82
C LEU A 303 21.07 11.77 15.48
N SER A 304 21.26 10.91 16.48
CA SER A 304 21.80 9.57 16.23
C SER A 304 20.83 8.75 15.35
N PRO A 305 21.30 7.70 14.66
CA PRO A 305 20.44 6.80 13.91
C PRO A 305 19.26 6.25 14.73
N PHE A 306 19.49 5.98 16.02
CA PHE A 306 18.44 5.53 16.94
C PHE A 306 17.44 6.65 17.26
N GLY A 307 17.92 7.88 17.52
CA GLY A 307 17.05 9.05 17.72
C GLY A 307 16.16 9.33 16.51
N TYR A 308 16.73 9.28 15.29
CA TYR A 308 15.99 9.34 14.04
C TYR A 308 14.88 8.28 13.98
N SER A 309 15.21 7.03 14.33
CA SER A 309 14.25 5.91 14.27
C SER A 309 13.06 6.10 15.22
N ILE A 310 13.27 6.74 16.38
CA ILE A 310 12.17 7.07 17.31
C ILE A 310 11.23 8.12 16.65
N VAL A 311 11.78 9.20 16.09
CA VAL A 311 10.98 10.23 15.40
C VAL A 311 10.20 9.60 14.25
N PHE A 312 10.85 8.76 13.45
CA PHE A 312 10.21 8.07 12.33
C PHE A 312 9.09 7.13 12.82
N ALA A 313 9.32 6.39 13.90
CA ALA A 313 8.33 5.49 14.48
C ALA A 313 7.08 6.24 14.98
N ILE A 314 7.27 7.41 15.63
CA ILE A 314 6.18 8.29 16.05
C ILE A 314 5.38 8.77 14.82
N ASN A 315 6.06 9.18 13.75
CA ASN A 315 5.43 9.62 12.51
C ASN A 315 4.67 8.46 11.82
N ALA A 316 5.26 7.26 11.78
CA ALA A 316 4.60 6.08 11.23
C ALA A 316 3.35 5.68 12.05
N PHE A 317 3.43 5.76 13.38
CA PHE A 317 2.28 5.55 14.25
C PHE A 317 1.17 6.58 13.99
N SER A 318 1.53 7.84 13.83
CA SER A 318 0.56 8.94 13.55
C SER A 318 -0.17 8.75 12.21
N ILE A 319 0.49 8.18 11.19
CA ILE A 319 -0.15 7.79 9.92
C ILE A 319 -1.26 6.77 10.18
N GLY A 320 -0.98 5.74 10.98
CA GLY A 320 -1.95 4.72 11.36
C GLY A 320 -3.15 5.29 12.13
N VAL A 321 -2.90 6.20 13.07
CA VAL A 321 -3.96 6.89 13.83
C VAL A 321 -4.84 7.71 12.88
N ALA A 322 -4.24 8.52 12.01
CA ALA A 322 -4.99 9.35 11.04
C ALA A 322 -5.80 8.50 10.05
N ALA A 323 -5.26 7.37 9.59
CA ALA A 323 -5.97 6.41 8.74
C ALA A 323 -7.21 5.82 9.45
N ASN A 324 -7.07 5.44 10.73
CA ASN A 324 -8.20 4.93 11.52
C ASN A 324 -9.26 6.02 11.79
N ILE A 325 -8.83 7.23 12.11
CA ILE A 325 -9.74 8.38 12.27
C ILE A 325 -10.49 8.64 10.97
N ALA A 326 -9.80 8.66 9.82
CA ALA A 326 -10.43 8.84 8.52
C ALA A 326 -11.46 7.73 8.24
N GLY A 327 -11.11 6.46 8.50
CA GLY A 327 -12.04 5.34 8.37
C GLY A 327 -13.27 5.47 9.29
N PHE A 328 -13.11 6.01 10.50
CA PHE A 328 -14.23 6.29 11.38
C PHE A 328 -15.10 7.44 10.86
N LEU A 329 -14.46 8.50 10.35
CA LEU A 329 -15.17 9.67 9.83
C LEU A 329 -16.01 9.36 8.58
N THR A 330 -15.73 8.29 7.82
CA THR A 330 -16.58 7.90 6.67
C THR A 330 -18.02 7.56 7.07
N LYS A 331 -18.27 7.26 8.35
CA LYS A 331 -19.64 7.07 8.88
C LYS A 331 -20.44 8.37 8.93
N TYR A 332 -19.78 9.54 9.01
CA TYR A 332 -20.40 10.84 9.20
C TYR A 332 -20.19 11.79 8.03
N LEU A 333 -19.09 11.64 7.30
CA LEU A 333 -18.68 12.51 6.21
C LEU A 333 -18.51 11.71 4.92
N LYS A 334 -18.80 12.35 3.79
CA LYS A 334 -18.50 11.76 2.47
C LYS A 334 -17.00 11.61 2.31
N GLU A 335 -16.55 10.49 1.77
CA GLU A 335 -15.14 10.18 1.52
C GLU A 335 -14.41 11.32 0.80
N LYS A 336 -15.05 11.93 -0.22
CA LYS A 336 -14.50 13.08 -0.95
C LYS A 336 -14.16 14.27 -0.05
N THR A 337 -14.98 14.53 0.99
CA THR A 337 -14.74 15.62 1.94
C THR A 337 -13.51 15.34 2.80
N ILE A 338 -13.32 14.08 3.22
CA ILE A 338 -12.14 13.65 3.99
C ILE A 338 -10.87 13.81 3.14
N VAL A 339 -10.89 13.40 1.88
CA VAL A 339 -9.74 13.55 0.97
C VAL A 339 -9.41 15.02 0.74
N TYR A 340 -10.40 15.87 0.46
CA TYR A 340 -10.18 17.31 0.33
C TYR A 340 -9.59 17.91 1.61
N GLY A 341 -10.15 17.57 2.76
CA GLY A 341 -9.68 18.04 4.07
C GLY A 341 -8.23 17.65 4.33
N ALA A 342 -7.87 16.38 4.06
CA ALA A 342 -6.52 15.88 4.25
C ALA A 342 -5.50 16.58 3.33
N ILE A 343 -5.80 16.73 2.03
CA ILE A 343 -4.89 17.42 1.09
C ILE A 343 -4.80 18.92 1.40
N SER A 344 -5.92 19.56 1.76
CA SER A 344 -5.91 20.98 2.16
C SER A 344 -5.08 21.21 3.42
N MET A 345 -5.15 20.30 4.39
CA MET A 345 -4.31 20.34 5.58
C MET A 345 -2.82 20.14 5.22
N GLN A 346 -2.49 19.27 4.27
CA GLN A 346 -1.12 19.15 3.76
C GLN A 346 -0.60 20.45 3.17
N ILE A 347 -1.42 21.14 2.36
CA ILE A 347 -1.06 22.46 1.80
C ILE A 347 -0.84 23.48 2.89
N LEU A 348 -1.73 23.53 3.88
CA LEU A 348 -1.57 24.44 5.03
C LEU A 348 -0.26 24.15 5.79
N LEU A 349 0.05 22.89 6.04
CA LEU A 349 1.28 22.49 6.72
C LEU A 349 2.52 22.82 5.88
N CYS A 350 2.46 22.76 4.55
CA CYS A 350 3.55 23.25 3.68
C CYS A 350 3.76 24.76 3.86
N ILE A 351 2.70 25.54 3.89
CA ILE A 351 2.77 27.01 4.11
C ILE A 351 3.40 27.30 5.49
N VAL A 352 2.93 26.60 6.52
CA VAL A 352 3.49 26.73 7.88
C VAL A 352 4.96 26.33 7.91
N PHE A 353 5.34 25.23 7.23
CA PHE A 353 6.72 24.77 7.17
C PHE A 353 7.62 25.81 6.50
N ILE A 354 7.21 26.37 5.36
CA ILE A 354 7.93 27.44 4.66
C ILE A 354 8.07 28.66 5.57
N ALA A 355 7.01 29.08 6.27
CA ALA A 355 7.05 30.22 7.18
C ALA A 355 8.03 29.99 8.36
N VAL A 356 7.98 28.81 8.98
CA VAL A 356 8.85 28.43 10.11
C VAL A 356 10.32 28.49 9.71
N VAL A 357 10.67 27.89 8.55
CA VAL A 357 12.06 27.90 8.05
C VAL A 357 12.49 29.32 7.65
N SER A 358 11.63 30.09 6.99
CA SER A 358 11.94 31.48 6.56
C SER A 358 12.14 32.44 7.74
N LEU A 359 11.45 32.20 8.86
CA LEU A 359 11.58 32.97 10.10
C LEU A 359 12.68 32.45 11.03
N GLN A 360 13.44 31.42 10.61
CA GLN A 360 14.48 30.79 11.41
C GLN A 360 13.97 30.25 12.77
N LEU A 361 12.73 29.76 12.80
CA LEU A 361 12.08 29.15 13.98
C LEU A 361 12.15 27.62 13.93
N ASP A 362 12.92 27.07 12.99
CA ASP A 362 13.04 25.66 12.65
C ASP A 362 13.90 24.89 13.67
N ASN A 363 13.35 24.63 14.81
CA ASN A 363 13.95 23.70 15.75
C ASN A 363 13.47 22.24 15.49
N LEU A 364 14.22 21.26 16.01
CA LEU A 364 13.93 19.85 15.87
C LEU A 364 12.45 19.47 16.15
N TYR A 365 11.90 19.97 17.25
CA TYR A 365 10.55 19.60 17.70
C TYR A 365 9.46 20.16 16.78
N ILE A 366 9.61 21.40 16.35
CA ILE A 366 8.66 22.06 15.44
C ILE A 366 8.67 21.37 14.09
N VAL A 367 9.86 21.09 13.53
CA VAL A 367 9.98 20.42 12.23
C VAL A 367 9.47 19.00 12.31
N ALA A 368 9.81 18.24 13.37
CA ALA A 368 9.30 16.89 13.58
C ALA A 368 7.76 16.86 13.68
N LEU A 369 7.16 17.83 14.38
CA LEU A 369 5.72 17.96 14.51
C LEU A 369 5.04 18.28 13.16
N ILE A 370 5.57 19.25 12.41
CA ILE A 370 5.01 19.64 11.11
C ILE A 370 5.08 18.48 10.13
N LEU A 371 6.25 17.81 10.02
CA LEU A 371 6.44 16.67 9.14
C LEU A 371 5.57 15.48 9.59
N GLY A 372 5.46 15.23 10.90
CA GLY A 372 4.60 14.19 11.45
C GLY A 372 3.12 14.41 11.13
N LEU A 373 2.62 15.62 11.32
CA LEU A 373 1.24 15.98 10.94
C LEU A 373 1.03 15.89 9.42
N PHE A 374 2.01 16.32 8.63
CA PHE A 374 1.94 16.24 7.17
C PHE A 374 1.79 14.79 6.69
N VAL A 375 2.67 13.88 7.16
CA VAL A 375 2.61 12.48 6.74
C VAL A 375 1.37 11.76 7.29
N SER A 376 0.84 12.20 8.44
CA SER A 376 -0.43 11.67 8.97
C SER A 376 -1.59 11.90 8.02
N MET A 377 -1.63 13.06 7.36
CA MET A 377 -2.69 13.37 6.37
C MET A 377 -2.63 12.46 5.15
N MET A 378 -1.45 11.92 4.81
CA MET A 378 -1.34 10.88 3.78
C MET A 378 -2.14 9.64 4.16
N GLY A 379 -2.04 9.17 5.41
CA GLY A 379 -2.82 8.03 5.89
C GLY A 379 -4.34 8.25 5.76
N ALA A 380 -4.81 9.44 6.10
CA ALA A 380 -6.22 9.82 5.97
C ALA A 380 -6.67 9.88 4.49
N ALA A 381 -5.87 10.53 3.62
CA ALA A 381 -6.17 10.67 2.20
C ALA A 381 -6.20 9.31 1.48
N GLN A 382 -5.24 8.42 1.77
CA GLN A 382 -5.17 7.09 1.18
C GLN A 382 -6.35 6.22 1.61
N THR A 383 -6.71 6.22 2.89
CA THR A 383 -7.81 5.41 3.42
C THR A 383 -9.16 5.79 2.80
N ALA A 384 -9.49 7.09 2.78
CA ALA A 384 -10.75 7.55 2.20
C ALA A 384 -10.72 7.57 0.66
N GLY A 385 -9.55 7.85 0.07
CA GLY A 385 -9.41 8.01 -1.39
C GLY A 385 -9.35 6.70 -2.16
N PHE A 386 -8.81 5.62 -1.57
CA PHE A 386 -8.68 4.33 -2.24
C PHE A 386 -10.04 3.78 -2.72
N GLY A 387 -11.08 3.89 -1.88
CA GLY A 387 -12.45 3.51 -2.26
C GLY A 387 -12.96 4.29 -3.47
N ILE A 388 -12.72 5.62 -3.51
CA ILE A 388 -13.12 6.48 -4.63
C ILE A 388 -12.38 6.09 -5.93
N VAL A 389 -11.07 5.80 -5.85
CA VAL A 389 -10.27 5.34 -7.01
C VAL A 389 -10.82 4.02 -7.54
N MET A 390 -11.01 3.05 -6.64
CA MET A 390 -11.53 1.73 -7.05
C MET A 390 -12.97 1.80 -7.58
N GLY A 391 -13.81 2.70 -7.07
CA GLY A 391 -15.15 2.94 -7.58
C GLY A 391 -15.19 3.57 -8.99
N ALA A 392 -14.10 4.19 -9.43
CA ALA A 392 -14.00 4.79 -10.78
C ALA A 392 -13.44 3.84 -11.85
N ARG A 393 -13.06 2.61 -11.51
CA ARG A 393 -12.50 1.63 -12.45
C ARG A 393 -13.53 1.24 -13.54
N LYS A 394 -13.04 0.85 -14.70
CA LYS A 394 -13.85 0.25 -15.78
C LYS A 394 -13.62 -1.25 -15.92
N GLY A 395 -12.45 -1.73 -15.55
CA GLY A 395 -12.07 -3.15 -15.61
C GLY A 395 -12.01 -3.82 -14.24
N GLY A 396 -11.25 -4.90 -14.15
CA GLY A 396 -11.11 -5.69 -12.95
C GLY A 396 -10.42 -4.97 -11.79
N ALA A 397 -10.85 -5.24 -10.56
CA ALA A 397 -10.26 -4.65 -9.37
C ALA A 397 -8.76 -4.94 -9.24
N GLY A 398 -8.31 -6.13 -9.67
CA GLY A 398 -6.89 -6.51 -9.69
C GLY A 398 -6.08 -5.63 -10.66
N SER A 399 -6.58 -5.42 -11.88
CA SER A 399 -5.95 -4.56 -12.90
C SER A 399 -5.86 -3.10 -12.43
N ALA A 400 -6.96 -2.57 -11.88
CA ALA A 400 -7.03 -1.20 -11.38
C ALA A 400 -6.09 -0.98 -10.19
N SER A 401 -6.07 -1.88 -9.20
CA SER A 401 -5.18 -1.79 -8.04
C SER A 401 -3.71 -1.95 -8.44
N GLY A 402 -3.40 -2.78 -9.44
CA GLY A 402 -2.06 -2.93 -9.99
C GLY A 402 -1.55 -1.63 -10.62
N ILE A 403 -2.34 -0.99 -11.49
CA ILE A 403 -1.98 0.30 -12.10
C ILE A 403 -1.85 1.41 -11.05
N PHE A 404 -2.77 1.45 -10.08
CA PHE A 404 -2.67 2.40 -8.97
C PHE A 404 -1.35 2.22 -8.19
N GLY A 405 -0.97 0.97 -7.89
CA GLY A 405 0.30 0.67 -7.22
C GLY A 405 1.53 1.06 -8.06
N VAL A 406 1.49 0.80 -9.38
CA VAL A 406 2.55 1.22 -10.31
C VAL A 406 2.71 2.74 -10.30
N LEU A 407 1.62 3.50 -10.45
CA LEU A 407 1.65 4.97 -10.40
C LEU A 407 2.21 5.45 -9.07
N THR A 408 1.77 4.88 -7.95
CA THR A 408 2.23 5.23 -6.61
C THR A 408 3.75 5.13 -6.48
N PHE A 409 4.36 4.02 -6.90
CA PHE A 409 5.81 3.81 -6.78
C PHE A 409 6.62 4.57 -7.84
N ILE A 410 6.06 4.83 -9.02
CA ILE A 410 6.69 5.73 -10.02
C ILE A 410 6.84 7.14 -9.42
N PHE A 411 5.80 7.67 -8.74
CA PHE A 411 5.91 8.97 -8.08
C PHE A 411 6.97 8.96 -6.97
N GLY A 412 7.10 7.86 -6.22
CA GLY A 412 8.19 7.67 -5.27
C GLY A 412 9.57 7.71 -5.94
N ALA A 413 9.72 7.06 -7.08
CA ALA A 413 10.96 7.06 -7.86
C ALA A 413 11.31 8.45 -8.41
N ILE A 414 10.31 9.27 -8.76
CA ILE A 414 10.53 10.63 -9.25
C ILE A 414 10.87 11.59 -8.11
N THR A 415 10.13 11.54 -6.99
CA THR A 415 10.27 12.52 -5.91
C THR A 415 11.52 12.27 -5.05
N SER A 416 11.97 11.01 -4.92
CA SER A 416 13.12 10.66 -4.09
C SER A 416 14.41 11.42 -4.47
N PRO A 417 14.87 11.48 -5.72
CA PRO A 417 16.12 12.20 -6.05
C PRO A 417 15.95 13.73 -5.98
N LEU A 418 14.73 14.26 -6.17
CA LEU A 418 14.50 15.70 -6.17
C LEU A 418 14.81 16.36 -4.82
N VAL A 419 14.57 15.66 -3.72
CA VAL A 419 14.79 16.20 -2.37
C VAL A 419 16.26 16.28 -1.98
N GLY A 420 17.18 15.63 -2.72
CA GLY A 420 18.64 15.70 -2.50
C GLY A 420 19.37 16.73 -3.35
N LEU A 421 18.70 17.44 -4.26
CA LEU A 421 19.35 18.30 -5.27
C LEU A 421 20.19 19.46 -4.71
N MET A 422 19.89 19.94 -3.49
CA MET A 422 20.61 21.05 -2.86
C MET A 422 21.53 20.62 -1.70
N GLY A 423 21.86 19.34 -1.62
CA GLY A 423 22.74 18.77 -0.58
C GLY A 423 22.04 18.42 0.74
N GLU A 424 22.85 18.02 1.73
CA GLU A 424 22.35 17.50 3.01
C GLU A 424 21.83 18.58 3.97
N GLN A 425 22.25 19.83 3.77
CA GLN A 425 22.01 20.95 4.68
C GLN A 425 20.78 21.80 4.30
N SER A 426 20.08 21.45 3.22
CA SER A 426 18.97 22.26 2.72
C SER A 426 17.61 21.57 2.87
N MET A 427 16.67 22.27 3.51
CA MET A 427 15.26 21.85 3.57
C MET A 427 14.42 22.33 2.37
N VAL A 428 14.99 23.18 1.49
CA VAL A 428 14.24 23.77 0.38
C VAL A 428 13.70 22.73 -0.60
N PRO A 429 14.47 21.71 -1.03
CA PRO A 429 13.96 20.72 -1.99
C PRO A 429 12.78 19.92 -1.45
N ILE A 430 12.80 19.54 -0.17
CA ILE A 430 11.65 18.81 0.41
C ILE A 430 10.43 19.71 0.52
N MET A 431 10.59 20.97 0.97
CA MET A 431 9.47 21.93 1.02
C MET A 431 8.84 22.13 -0.35
N ALA A 432 9.66 22.31 -1.39
CA ALA A 432 9.21 22.46 -2.76
C ALA A 432 8.49 21.19 -3.25
N THR A 433 9.09 20.02 -3.05
CA THR A 433 8.51 18.73 -3.48
C THR A 433 7.17 18.46 -2.81
N MET A 434 7.08 18.63 -1.48
CA MET A 434 5.85 18.46 -0.72
C MET A 434 4.75 19.42 -1.18
N SER A 435 5.10 20.71 -1.39
CA SER A 435 4.16 21.74 -1.84
C SER A 435 3.64 21.47 -3.23
N VAL A 436 4.52 21.17 -4.19
CA VAL A 436 4.13 20.84 -5.58
C VAL A 436 3.25 19.59 -5.61
N CYS A 437 3.65 18.54 -4.91
CA CYS A 437 2.87 17.31 -4.84
C CYS A 437 1.47 17.55 -4.24
N SER A 438 1.36 18.30 -3.13
CA SER A 438 0.06 18.57 -2.50
C SER A 438 -0.84 19.45 -3.39
N LEU A 439 -0.27 20.45 -4.09
CA LEU A 439 -1.01 21.28 -5.04
C LEU A 439 -1.49 20.48 -6.26
N MET A 440 -0.63 19.63 -6.80
CA MET A 440 -1.01 18.75 -7.92
C MET A 440 -2.04 17.70 -7.49
N ALA A 441 -1.95 17.19 -6.27
CA ALA A 441 -2.92 16.25 -5.73
C ALA A 441 -4.33 16.86 -5.66
N ILE A 442 -4.47 18.07 -5.10
CA ILE A 442 -5.78 18.74 -5.01
C ILE A 442 -6.31 19.11 -6.38
N LEU A 443 -5.44 19.55 -7.31
CA LEU A 443 -5.83 19.87 -8.69
C LEU A 443 -6.36 18.63 -9.42
N CYS A 444 -5.61 17.51 -9.41
CA CYS A 444 -6.05 16.26 -10.04
C CYS A 444 -7.36 15.76 -9.42
N PHE A 445 -7.49 15.82 -8.10
CA PHE A 445 -8.70 15.38 -7.41
C PHE A 445 -9.91 16.25 -7.77
N ALA A 446 -9.74 17.57 -7.82
CA ALA A 446 -10.80 18.51 -8.21
C ALA A 446 -11.22 18.33 -9.66
N LEU A 447 -10.26 18.14 -10.59
CA LEU A 447 -10.56 17.86 -12.00
C LEU A 447 -11.34 16.55 -12.15
N ALA A 448 -10.95 15.49 -11.42
CA ALA A 448 -11.66 14.21 -11.46
C ALA A 448 -13.13 14.30 -11.02
N GLN A 449 -13.45 15.19 -10.07
CA GLN A 449 -14.82 15.41 -9.63
C GLN A 449 -15.66 16.13 -10.70
N ARG A 450 -15.09 17.10 -11.43
CA ARG A 450 -15.78 17.77 -12.54
C ARG A 450 -16.18 16.81 -13.67
N PHE A 451 -15.33 15.82 -13.99
CA PHE A 451 -15.67 14.78 -14.97
C PHE A 451 -16.80 13.86 -14.51
N HIS A 452 -17.04 13.74 -13.21
CA HIS A 452 -18.17 12.98 -12.67
C HIS A 452 -19.49 13.74 -12.85
N ASP A 453 -19.49 15.03 -12.50
CA ASP A 453 -20.69 15.84 -12.54
C ASP A 453 -21.14 16.11 -14.01
N GLY A 454 -20.18 16.22 -14.96
CA GLY A 454 -20.46 16.35 -16.39
C GLY A 454 -21.15 15.13 -17.01
N GLN A 455 -20.72 13.91 -16.66
CA GLN A 455 -21.35 12.68 -17.15
C GLN A 455 -22.75 12.45 -16.55
N ALA A 456 -22.98 12.90 -15.31
CA ALA A 456 -24.30 12.83 -14.68
C ALA A 456 -25.31 13.79 -15.35
N HIS A 457 -24.85 14.93 -15.89
CA HIS A 457 -25.68 15.87 -16.64
C HIS A 457 -26.00 15.38 -18.07
N GLU A 458 -25.05 14.71 -18.75
CA GLU A 458 -25.31 14.14 -20.10
C GLU A 458 -26.30 12.96 -20.10
N VAL A 459 -26.40 12.22 -19.01
CA VAL A 459 -27.35 11.09 -18.87
C VAL A 459 -28.75 11.57 -18.45
N ALA A 460 -28.87 12.82 -17.95
CA ALA A 460 -30.13 13.42 -17.52
C ALA A 460 -30.86 14.21 -18.63
N HIS A 461 -30.30 14.31 -19.82
CA HIS A 461 -30.87 14.89 -21.04
C HIS A 461 -31.00 13.81 -22.10
#